data_2d12dcef70822311399a10619ba1a809
#
_entry.id   2d12dcef70822311399a10619ba1a809
#
_cell.length_a   1.000
_cell.length_b   1.000
_cell.length_c   1.000
_cell.angle_alpha   90.00
_cell.angle_beta   90.00
_cell.angle_gamma   90.00
#
_symmetry.space_group_name_H-M   'P 1'
#
loop_
_entity.id
_entity.type
_entity.pdbx_description
1 polymer ?
#
loop_
_entity_poly.entity_id
_entity_poly.type
_entity_poly.pdbx_seq_one_letter_code
_entity_poly.pdbx_strand_id
1 'polypeptide(L)'
;ENVALTIGSQSAFFFLFNMLGGEHEDGTHQKILLPITPEYIGYSDVGLTTNLFYSYQPVIEKLDNHFFKYHIDFDKLTVRENTAAMCVSRPTNPTGNVLTDEEMLKLLAIAEQHDIPLIIDNAYGEPFPGIIFTETKPFWNNNTIFCMSLSKIGMPGTRTGIVIANDLIINSIRNMNAVINLATANFGPM
;
A
#
# COMPACT_ATOMS: atom_id res chain seq x y z
N GLU A 1 -3.83 14.42 -14.10
CA GLU A 1 -4.91 13.49 -13.74
C GLU A 1 -4.39 12.39 -12.83
N ASN A 2 -4.85 12.35 -11.59
CA ASN A 2 -4.25 11.61 -10.47
C ASN A 2 -4.77 10.17 -10.31
N VAL A 3 -5.35 9.56 -11.34
CA VAL A 3 -5.93 8.21 -11.28
C VAL A 3 -5.41 7.32 -12.40
N ALA A 4 -5.03 6.09 -12.05
CA ALA A 4 -4.73 5.02 -12.99
C ALA A 4 -5.55 3.77 -12.64
N LEU A 5 -5.93 3.01 -13.67
CA LEU A 5 -6.59 1.72 -13.55
C LEU A 5 -5.59 0.61 -13.87
N THR A 6 -5.68 -0.50 -13.13
CA THR A 6 -4.82 -1.68 -13.31
C THR A 6 -5.66 -2.95 -13.35
N ILE A 7 -5.07 -4.08 -13.77
CA ILE A 7 -5.72 -5.40 -13.74
C ILE A 7 -5.68 -5.95 -12.30
N GLY A 8 -6.55 -5.38 -11.44
CA GLY A 8 -6.59 -5.62 -10.00
C GLY A 8 -5.46 -4.90 -9.24
N SER A 9 -5.63 -4.73 -7.92
CA SER A 9 -4.63 -4.09 -7.05
C SER A 9 -3.29 -4.85 -7.01
N GLN A 10 -3.29 -6.18 -7.24
CA GLN A 10 -2.06 -6.97 -7.30
C GLN A 10 -1.11 -6.45 -8.40
N SER A 11 -1.64 -6.10 -9.59
CA SER A 11 -0.83 -5.50 -10.65
C SER A 11 -0.33 -4.11 -10.27
N ALA A 12 -1.13 -3.34 -9.53
CA ALA A 12 -0.68 -2.04 -9.01
C ALA A 12 0.52 -2.21 -8.06
N PHE A 13 0.47 -3.15 -7.12
CA PHE A 13 1.58 -3.43 -6.22
C PHE A 13 2.80 -3.98 -6.95
N PHE A 14 2.61 -4.83 -7.96
CA PHE A 14 3.71 -5.27 -8.81
C PHE A 14 4.44 -4.08 -9.46
N PHE A 15 3.69 -3.14 -10.04
CA PHE A 15 4.29 -1.94 -10.63
C PHE A 15 4.98 -1.06 -9.59
N LEU A 16 4.28 -0.73 -8.52
CA LEU A 16 4.79 0.18 -7.49
C LEU A 16 6.05 -0.35 -6.80
N PHE A 17 6.04 -1.60 -6.37
CA PHE A 17 7.16 -2.14 -5.62
C PHE A 17 8.41 -2.34 -6.48
N ASN A 18 8.26 -2.72 -7.76
CA ASN A 18 9.39 -2.90 -8.66
C ASN A 18 9.84 -1.60 -9.34
N MET A 19 9.00 -0.57 -9.36
CA MET A 19 9.38 0.77 -9.82
C MET A 19 10.15 1.54 -8.75
N LEU A 20 9.73 1.42 -7.49
CA LEU A 20 10.29 2.19 -6.38
C LEU A 20 11.44 1.44 -5.71
N GLY A 21 11.35 0.13 -5.57
CA GLY A 21 12.35 -0.70 -4.88
C GLY A 21 13.08 -1.65 -5.82
N GLY A 22 14.02 -2.39 -5.25
CA GLY A 22 14.86 -3.34 -5.99
C GLY A 22 16.19 -2.74 -6.44
N GLU A 23 16.82 -3.38 -7.42
CA GLU A 23 18.09 -2.95 -8.00
C GLU A 23 17.85 -1.80 -9.00
N HIS A 24 18.57 -0.71 -8.84
CA HIS A 24 18.55 0.44 -9.74
C HIS A 24 19.79 0.46 -10.63
N GLU A 25 19.74 1.20 -11.75
CA GLU A 25 20.82 1.30 -12.72
C GLU A 25 22.14 1.83 -12.14
N ASP A 26 22.06 2.63 -11.09
CA ASP A 26 23.23 3.16 -10.35
C ASP A 26 23.86 2.14 -9.39
N GLY A 27 23.35 0.91 -9.34
CA GLY A 27 23.78 -0.18 -8.47
C GLY A 27 23.27 -0.07 -7.04
N THR A 28 22.38 0.86 -6.74
CA THR A 28 21.72 0.93 -5.43
C THR A 28 20.61 -0.10 -5.32
N HIS A 29 20.42 -0.65 -4.10
CA HIS A 29 19.34 -1.55 -3.79
C HIS A 29 18.35 -0.85 -2.87
N GLN A 30 17.20 -0.47 -3.41
CA GLN A 30 16.15 0.24 -2.70
C GLN A 30 15.14 -0.72 -2.08
N LYS A 31 14.59 -0.38 -0.92
CA LYS A 31 13.69 -1.23 -0.14
C LYS A 31 12.35 -0.55 0.16
N ILE A 32 11.35 -1.38 0.38
CA ILE A 32 10.03 -0.97 0.86
C ILE A 32 9.95 -1.24 2.36
N LEU A 33 9.62 -0.23 3.13
CA LEU A 33 9.37 -0.33 4.57
C LEU A 33 7.92 -0.75 4.82
N LEU A 34 7.73 -1.81 5.62
CA LEU A 34 6.45 -2.18 6.23
C LEU A 34 6.51 -1.78 7.72
N PRO A 35 5.89 -0.66 8.12
CA PRO A 35 6.00 -0.11 9.48
C PRO A 35 5.44 -1.02 10.56
N ILE A 36 4.57 -1.94 10.15
CA ILE A 36 3.90 -2.89 11.02
C ILE A 36 3.76 -4.25 10.31
N THR A 37 3.82 -5.34 11.07
CA THR A 37 3.54 -6.68 10.59
C THR A 37 2.58 -7.40 11.55
N PRO A 38 1.85 -8.45 11.09
CA PRO A 38 1.83 -8.99 9.74
C PRO A 38 1.14 -8.08 8.73
N GLU A 39 1.57 -8.09 7.48
CA GLU A 39 0.98 -7.44 6.33
C GLU A 39 0.54 -8.46 5.29
N TYR A 40 -0.08 -8.01 4.20
CA TYR A 40 -0.60 -8.90 3.17
C TYR A 40 0.51 -9.76 2.56
N ILE A 41 0.34 -11.09 2.67
CA ILE A 41 1.35 -12.06 2.22
C ILE A 41 1.68 -11.93 0.72
N GLY A 42 0.71 -11.52 -0.10
CA GLY A 42 0.90 -11.33 -1.54
C GLY A 42 1.89 -10.24 -1.93
N TYR A 43 2.35 -9.40 -0.98
CA TYR A 43 3.41 -8.44 -1.28
C TYR A 43 4.74 -9.14 -1.56
N SER A 44 5.05 -10.22 -0.85
CA SER A 44 6.29 -10.96 -1.06
C SER A 44 6.38 -11.60 -2.45
N ASP A 45 5.24 -11.86 -3.07
CA ASP A 45 5.17 -12.58 -4.34
C ASP A 45 5.33 -11.67 -5.57
N VAL A 46 5.23 -10.35 -5.39
CA VAL A 46 5.31 -9.41 -6.51
C VAL A 46 6.68 -8.79 -6.74
N GLY A 47 7.62 -8.99 -5.81
CA GLY A 47 8.99 -8.49 -5.95
C GLY A 47 9.81 -9.28 -6.97
N LEU A 48 10.47 -8.59 -7.90
CA LEU A 48 11.40 -9.20 -8.86
C LEU A 48 12.77 -9.47 -8.25
N THR A 49 13.10 -8.78 -7.15
CA THR A 49 14.36 -8.94 -6.42
C THR A 49 14.13 -9.51 -5.04
N THR A 50 15.13 -10.24 -4.52
CA THR A 50 15.13 -10.73 -3.14
C THR A 50 15.35 -9.56 -2.16
N ASN A 51 14.88 -9.72 -0.92
CA ASN A 51 15.06 -8.71 0.15
C ASN A 51 14.49 -7.33 -0.16
N LEU A 52 13.42 -7.27 -0.95
CA LEU A 52 12.75 -6.02 -1.32
C LEU A 52 12.15 -5.29 -0.10
N PHE A 53 11.71 -6.05 0.91
CA PHE A 53 11.06 -5.51 2.09
C PHE A 53 11.92 -5.58 3.35
N TYR A 54 11.66 -4.66 4.27
CA TYR A 54 12.01 -4.81 5.67
C TYR A 54 10.85 -4.30 6.53
N SER A 55 10.74 -4.81 7.76
CA SER A 55 9.53 -4.60 8.57
C SER A 55 9.83 -4.49 10.05
N TYR A 56 8.84 -4.01 10.78
CA TYR A 56 8.84 -3.92 12.23
C TYR A 56 7.70 -4.74 12.85
N GLN A 57 7.95 -5.28 14.03
CA GLN A 57 6.94 -5.96 14.82
C GLN A 57 6.00 -4.94 15.49
N PRO A 58 4.71 -5.27 15.66
CA PRO A 58 3.78 -4.40 16.34
C PRO A 58 3.99 -4.36 17.85
N VAL A 59 3.53 -3.30 18.47
CA VAL A 59 3.14 -3.33 19.88
C VAL A 59 1.75 -3.98 19.95
N ILE A 60 1.59 -5.00 20.79
CA ILE A 60 0.32 -5.71 20.96
C ILE A 60 -0.36 -5.20 22.23
N GLU A 61 -1.44 -4.45 22.05
CA GLU A 61 -2.34 -4.07 23.11
C GLU A 61 -3.35 -5.21 23.35
N LYS A 62 -3.37 -5.73 24.57
CA LYS A 62 -4.36 -6.74 25.00
C LYS A 62 -5.57 -6.01 25.57
N LEU A 63 -6.72 -6.29 24.99
CA LEU A 63 -8.01 -5.75 25.40
C LEU A 63 -8.84 -6.80 26.17
N ASP A 64 -9.95 -6.38 26.77
CA ASP A 64 -10.89 -7.29 27.43
C ASP A 64 -11.52 -8.29 26.44
N ASN A 65 -12.09 -9.37 26.97
CA ASN A 65 -12.81 -10.39 26.20
C ASN A 65 -11.96 -11.08 25.12
N HIS A 66 -10.67 -11.27 25.36
CA HIS A 66 -9.71 -11.91 24.45
C HIS A 66 -9.46 -11.13 23.14
N PHE A 67 -9.83 -9.86 23.07
CA PHE A 67 -9.46 -8.99 21.96
C PHE A 67 -8.03 -8.46 22.13
N PHE A 68 -7.46 -8.06 21.01
CA PHE A 68 -6.18 -7.37 20.98
C PHE A 68 -6.12 -6.44 19.77
N LYS A 69 -5.22 -5.47 19.83
CA LYS A 69 -4.95 -4.55 18.73
C LYS A 69 -3.45 -4.46 18.47
N TYR A 70 -3.09 -4.37 17.22
CA TYR A 70 -1.72 -4.08 16.79
C TYR A 70 -1.54 -2.57 16.60
N HIS A 71 -0.48 -2.04 17.22
CA HIS A 71 -0.04 -0.66 17.05
C HIS A 71 1.35 -0.60 16.45
N ILE A 72 1.65 0.47 15.73
CA ILE A 72 2.99 0.74 15.25
C ILE A 72 3.89 1.10 16.44
N ASP A 73 5.04 0.45 16.55
CA ASP A 73 6.07 0.80 17.52
C ASP A 73 6.90 1.98 16.97
N PHE A 74 6.39 3.20 17.15
CA PHE A 74 7.05 4.41 16.66
C PHE A 74 8.40 4.67 17.34
N ASP A 75 8.65 4.12 18.52
CA ASP A 75 9.92 4.28 19.23
C ASP A 75 11.03 3.45 18.57
N LYS A 76 10.67 2.36 17.90
CA LYS A 76 11.62 1.50 17.18
C LYS A 76 11.61 1.72 15.67
N LEU A 77 10.58 2.37 15.14
CA LEU A 77 10.45 2.60 13.70
C LEU A 77 11.58 3.49 13.20
N THR A 78 12.38 2.97 12.28
CA THR A 78 13.48 3.70 11.66
C THR A 78 13.41 3.57 10.15
N VAL A 79 13.46 4.70 9.45
CA VAL A 79 13.59 4.75 7.99
C VAL A 79 15.07 4.66 7.64
N ARG A 80 15.45 3.63 6.88
CA ARG A 80 16.85 3.41 6.45
C ARG A 80 17.15 4.28 5.23
N GLU A 81 18.42 4.58 4.99
CA GLU A 81 18.86 5.41 3.85
C GLU A 81 18.42 4.85 2.49
N ASN A 82 18.33 3.52 2.37
CA ASN A 82 17.88 2.86 1.15
C ASN A 82 16.38 2.55 1.15
N THR A 83 15.55 3.33 1.83
CA THR A 83 14.10 3.17 1.80
C THR A 83 13.50 4.01 0.68
N ALA A 84 12.86 3.36 -0.27
CA ALA A 84 12.23 4.03 -1.42
C ALA A 84 10.75 4.36 -1.20
N ALA A 85 10.09 3.63 -0.32
CA ALA A 85 8.68 3.86 0.01
C ALA A 85 8.32 3.18 1.33
N MET A 86 7.23 3.63 1.93
CA MET A 86 6.56 2.98 3.05
C MET A 86 5.23 2.42 2.58
N CYS A 87 4.83 1.23 3.05
CA CYS A 87 3.56 0.62 2.66
C CYS A 87 2.81 0.09 3.88
N VAL A 88 1.52 0.38 3.95
CA VAL A 88 0.59 -0.14 4.95
C VAL A 88 -0.74 -0.53 4.33
N SER A 89 -1.38 -1.59 4.84
CA SER A 89 -2.77 -1.92 4.53
C SER A 89 -3.71 -1.43 5.64
N ARG A 90 -4.88 -0.90 5.25
CA ARG A 90 -5.86 -0.35 6.19
C ARG A 90 -7.30 -0.58 5.69
N PRO A 91 -8.00 -1.59 6.21
CA PRO A 91 -7.59 -2.59 7.20
C PRO A 91 -6.61 -3.62 6.65
N THR A 92 -5.86 -4.25 7.55
CA THR A 92 -4.82 -5.21 7.22
C THR A 92 -5.38 -6.60 6.95
N ASN A 93 -4.95 -7.25 5.91
CA ASN A 93 -5.10 -8.69 5.71
C ASN A 93 -3.77 -9.36 6.15
N PRO A 94 -3.76 -10.33 7.11
CA PRO A 94 -4.90 -11.16 7.55
C PRO A 94 -5.57 -10.72 8.86
N THR A 95 -5.08 -9.70 9.54
CA THR A 95 -5.44 -9.44 10.95
C THR A 95 -6.75 -8.69 11.13
N GLY A 96 -7.24 -7.99 10.09
CA GLY A 96 -8.34 -7.04 10.21
C GLY A 96 -8.00 -5.79 11.00
N ASN A 97 -6.72 -5.59 11.36
CA ASN A 97 -6.28 -4.43 12.11
C ASN A 97 -6.49 -3.13 11.32
N VAL A 98 -7.03 -2.13 11.95
CA VAL A 98 -7.24 -0.80 11.37
C VAL A 98 -6.33 0.20 12.07
N LEU A 99 -5.32 0.71 11.37
CA LEU A 99 -4.49 1.79 11.89
C LEU A 99 -5.35 3.01 12.20
N THR A 100 -5.12 3.64 13.34
CA THR A 100 -5.84 4.86 13.74
C THR A 100 -5.50 6.03 12.83
N ASP A 101 -6.36 7.05 12.81
CA ASP A 101 -6.07 8.29 12.08
C ASP A 101 -4.78 8.95 12.59
N GLU A 102 -4.51 8.87 13.91
CA GLU A 102 -3.29 9.40 14.51
C GLU A 102 -2.04 8.65 14.04
N GLU A 103 -2.09 7.31 13.97
CA GLU A 103 -0.99 6.49 13.44
C GLU A 103 -0.72 6.83 11.97
N MET A 104 -1.77 7.00 11.16
CA MET A 104 -1.64 7.39 9.76
C MET A 104 -1.02 8.77 9.59
N LEU A 105 -1.41 9.76 10.39
CA LEU A 105 -0.81 11.10 10.36
C LEU A 105 0.67 11.08 10.75
N LYS A 106 1.06 10.27 11.73
CA LYS A 106 2.48 10.08 12.10
C LYS A 106 3.26 9.43 10.96
N LEU A 107 2.71 8.41 10.29
CA LEU A 107 3.37 7.79 9.13
C LEU A 107 3.54 8.77 7.97
N LEU A 108 2.52 9.59 7.69
CA LEU A 108 2.60 10.63 6.68
C LEU A 108 3.73 11.63 6.98
N ALA A 109 3.81 12.09 8.22
CA ALA A 109 4.85 13.03 8.63
C ALA A 109 6.27 12.42 8.51
N ILE A 110 6.43 11.15 8.87
CA ILE A 110 7.70 10.42 8.71
C ILE A 110 8.04 10.25 7.23
N ALA A 111 7.08 9.88 6.39
CA ALA A 111 7.29 9.73 4.96
C ALA A 111 7.69 11.05 4.29
N GLU A 112 7.03 12.15 4.65
CA GLU A 112 7.39 13.50 4.18
C GLU A 112 8.77 13.94 4.66
N GLN A 113 9.12 13.67 5.91
CA GLN A 113 10.44 14.00 6.45
C GLN A 113 11.59 13.31 5.70
N HIS A 114 11.34 12.09 5.21
CA HIS A 114 12.32 11.29 4.48
C HIS A 114 12.19 11.38 2.95
N ASP A 115 11.28 12.22 2.45
CA ASP A 115 11.00 12.39 1.01
C ASP A 115 10.69 11.07 0.29
N ILE A 116 9.94 10.19 0.95
CA ILE A 116 9.48 8.90 0.41
C ILE A 116 7.96 8.84 0.36
N PRO A 117 7.34 8.19 -0.64
CA PRO A 117 5.90 8.04 -0.68
C PRO A 117 5.37 7.05 0.37
N LEU A 118 4.16 7.32 0.88
CA LEU A 118 3.37 6.38 1.67
C LEU A 118 2.34 5.69 0.77
N ILE A 119 2.51 4.39 0.55
CA ILE A 119 1.57 3.53 -0.15
C ILE A 119 0.52 3.05 0.85
N ILE A 120 -0.76 3.31 0.57
CA ILE A 120 -1.89 2.89 1.39
C ILE A 120 -2.70 1.86 0.61
N ASP A 121 -2.63 0.60 1.05
CA ASP A 121 -3.50 -0.46 0.53
C ASP A 121 -4.88 -0.36 1.19
N ASN A 122 -5.82 0.17 0.43
CA ASN A 122 -7.22 0.37 0.83
C ASN A 122 -8.14 -0.69 0.19
N ALA A 123 -7.65 -1.89 -0.09
CA ALA A 123 -8.45 -2.93 -0.73
C ALA A 123 -9.69 -3.35 0.09
N TYR A 124 -9.62 -3.20 1.41
CA TYR A 124 -10.72 -3.48 2.34
C TYR A 124 -11.26 -2.23 3.04
N GLY A 125 -10.76 -1.05 2.72
CA GLY A 125 -11.12 0.19 3.37
C GLY A 125 -12.26 0.94 2.69
N GLU A 126 -12.61 2.10 3.25
CA GLU A 126 -13.62 2.99 2.71
C GLU A 126 -13.25 3.48 1.28
N PRO A 127 -14.23 3.63 0.41
CA PRO A 127 -15.67 3.41 0.58
C PRO A 127 -16.11 1.94 0.43
N PHE A 128 -15.19 1.03 0.20
CA PHE A 128 -15.47 -0.39 -0.07
C PHE A 128 -14.61 -1.31 0.80
N PRO A 129 -15.12 -2.46 1.22
CA PRO A 129 -16.49 -2.99 1.12
C PRO A 129 -17.38 -2.66 2.33
N GLY A 130 -17.05 -1.67 3.17
CA GLY A 130 -17.83 -1.32 4.37
C GLY A 130 -17.72 -2.36 5.49
N ILE A 131 -16.55 -2.98 5.64
CA ILE A 131 -16.27 -3.98 6.70
C ILE A 131 -15.50 -3.39 7.89
N ILE A 132 -15.22 -2.10 7.83
CA ILE A 132 -14.58 -1.37 8.93
C ILE A 132 -15.68 -0.96 9.91
N PHE A 133 -15.49 -1.32 11.18
CA PHE A 133 -16.42 -1.00 12.27
C PHE A 133 -15.92 0.15 13.17
N THR A 134 -14.87 0.82 12.76
CA THR A 134 -14.30 2.03 13.39
C THR A 134 -14.37 3.18 12.42
N GLU A 135 -14.65 4.37 12.93
CA GLU A 135 -14.56 5.59 12.11
C GLU A 135 -13.12 5.79 11.63
N THR A 136 -12.97 5.95 10.33
CA THR A 136 -11.69 6.24 9.67
C THR A 136 -11.89 7.31 8.63
N LYS A 137 -10.85 8.11 8.39
CA LYS A 137 -10.83 9.09 7.31
C LYS A 137 -9.88 8.65 6.21
N PRO A 138 -10.23 8.84 4.94
CA PRO A 138 -9.26 8.65 3.86
C PRO A 138 -8.16 9.70 3.98
N PHE A 139 -6.92 9.27 3.77
CA PHE A 139 -5.74 10.15 3.75
C PHE A 139 -5.22 10.23 2.33
N TRP A 140 -5.09 11.44 1.82
CA TRP A 140 -4.45 11.69 0.55
C TRP A 140 -3.72 13.03 0.54
N ASN A 141 -2.51 13.02 0.04
CA ASN A 141 -1.73 14.21 -0.32
C ASN A 141 -0.80 13.86 -1.50
N ASN A 142 0.01 14.78 -1.97
CA ASN A 142 0.92 14.53 -3.10
C ASN A 142 2.01 13.48 -2.81
N ASN A 143 2.22 13.13 -1.56
CA ASN A 143 3.19 12.12 -1.13
C ASN A 143 2.54 10.76 -0.83
N THR A 144 1.22 10.61 -1.02
CA THR A 144 0.52 9.33 -0.85
C THR A 144 0.25 8.65 -2.18
N ILE A 145 0.28 7.32 -2.16
CA ILE A 145 -0.16 6.43 -3.24
C ILE A 145 -1.29 5.59 -2.66
N PHE A 146 -2.53 5.88 -3.05
CA PHE A 146 -3.72 5.22 -2.51
C PHE A 146 -4.20 4.14 -3.48
N CYS A 147 -4.25 2.89 -3.01
CA CYS A 147 -4.59 1.73 -3.83
C CYS A 147 -5.92 1.12 -3.40
N MET A 148 -6.84 0.91 -4.34
CA MET A 148 -8.16 0.34 -4.12
C MET A 148 -8.41 -0.86 -5.03
N SER A 149 -9.40 -1.69 -4.69
CA SER A 149 -9.77 -2.87 -5.47
C SER A 149 -11.29 -3.05 -5.54
N LEU A 150 -11.82 -3.31 -6.73
CA LEU A 150 -13.21 -3.71 -6.88
C LEU A 150 -13.47 -5.18 -6.48
N SER A 151 -12.43 -5.97 -6.27
CA SER A 151 -12.56 -7.39 -5.90
C SER A 151 -13.34 -7.58 -4.60
N LYS A 152 -13.23 -6.66 -3.65
CA LYS A 152 -13.81 -6.80 -2.30
C LYS A 152 -15.24 -6.27 -2.18
N ILE A 153 -15.74 -5.57 -3.19
CA ILE A 153 -17.14 -5.16 -3.29
C ILE A 153 -18.01 -6.16 -4.06
N GLY A 154 -17.52 -7.38 -4.24
CA GLY A 154 -18.26 -8.45 -4.93
C GLY A 154 -17.99 -8.56 -6.43
N MET A 155 -17.00 -7.84 -6.97
CA MET A 155 -16.64 -7.86 -8.39
C MET A 155 -15.21 -8.36 -8.64
N PRO A 156 -14.81 -9.54 -8.10
CA PRO A 156 -13.43 -10.02 -8.27
C PRO A 156 -13.09 -10.35 -9.72
N GLY A 157 -14.08 -10.77 -10.52
CA GLY A 157 -13.92 -11.11 -11.93
C GLY A 157 -13.65 -9.92 -12.85
N THR A 158 -13.95 -8.69 -12.42
CA THR A 158 -13.65 -7.49 -13.22
C THR A 158 -12.16 -7.16 -13.27
N ARG A 159 -11.38 -7.72 -12.36
CA ARG A 159 -9.93 -7.51 -12.27
C ARG A 159 -9.54 -6.02 -12.34
N THR A 160 -10.20 -5.19 -11.53
CA THR A 160 -9.98 -3.75 -11.52
C THR A 160 -9.35 -3.29 -10.20
N GLY A 161 -8.16 -2.70 -10.31
CA GLY A 161 -7.51 -1.92 -9.27
C GLY A 161 -7.53 -0.43 -9.66
N ILE A 162 -7.58 0.43 -8.65
CA ILE A 162 -7.58 1.88 -8.81
C ILE A 162 -6.40 2.42 -8.00
N VAL A 163 -5.55 3.21 -8.63
CA VAL A 163 -4.44 3.90 -7.97
C VAL A 163 -4.67 5.40 -8.08
N ILE A 164 -4.57 6.09 -6.94
CA ILE A 164 -4.61 7.54 -6.85
C ILE A 164 -3.25 8.00 -6.32
N ALA A 165 -2.55 8.84 -7.08
CA ALA A 165 -1.23 9.35 -6.74
C ALA A 165 -0.91 10.65 -7.48
N ASN A 166 0.27 11.21 -7.30
CA ASN A 166 0.75 12.32 -8.11
C ASN A 166 0.97 11.92 -9.57
N ASP A 167 1.08 12.93 -10.44
CA ASP A 167 1.16 12.73 -11.90
C ASP A 167 2.37 11.88 -12.33
N LEU A 168 3.50 11.97 -11.65
CA LEU A 168 4.70 11.19 -11.97
C LEU A 168 4.45 9.70 -11.80
N ILE A 169 3.93 9.30 -10.64
CA ILE A 169 3.59 7.91 -10.31
C ILE A 169 2.51 7.39 -11.27
N ILE A 170 1.45 8.18 -11.50
CA ILE A 170 0.35 7.78 -12.37
C ILE A 170 0.81 7.58 -13.81
N ASN A 171 1.64 8.46 -14.35
CA ASN A 171 2.18 8.31 -15.71
C ASN A 171 3.07 7.07 -15.83
N SER A 172 3.89 6.80 -14.80
CA SER A 172 4.73 5.59 -14.78
C SER A 172 3.90 4.32 -14.76
N ILE A 173 2.85 4.25 -13.91
CA ILE A 173 1.92 3.10 -13.85
C ILE A 173 1.21 2.92 -15.20
N ARG A 174 0.73 4.00 -15.82
CA ARG A 174 0.06 3.94 -17.13
C ARG A 174 0.99 3.38 -18.22
N ASN A 175 2.23 3.83 -18.25
CA ASN A 175 3.22 3.36 -19.23
C ASN A 175 3.52 1.86 -19.03
N MET A 176 3.78 1.42 -17.81
CA MET A 176 4.00 0.00 -17.51
C MET A 176 2.76 -0.86 -17.82
N ASN A 177 1.58 -0.37 -17.45
CA ASN A 177 0.32 -1.07 -17.71
C ASN A 177 0.05 -1.21 -19.21
N ALA A 178 0.35 -0.17 -20.01
CA ALA A 178 0.20 -0.21 -21.45
C ALA A 178 1.12 -1.25 -22.12
N VAL A 179 2.33 -1.45 -21.58
CA VAL A 179 3.29 -2.46 -22.10
C VAL A 179 2.91 -3.88 -21.68
N ILE A 180 2.56 -4.06 -20.40
CA ILE A 180 2.35 -5.41 -19.82
C ILE A 180 0.95 -5.95 -20.13
N ASN A 181 -0.08 -5.09 -20.07
CA ASN A 181 -1.48 -5.49 -20.17
C ASN A 181 -2.19 -4.98 -21.42
N LEU A 182 -1.58 -4.09 -22.19
CA LEU A 182 -2.14 -3.36 -23.34
C LEU A 182 -3.37 -2.51 -22.96
N ALA A 183 -4.39 -3.13 -22.38
CA ALA A 183 -5.60 -2.47 -21.90
C ALA A 183 -6.16 -3.18 -20.66
N THR A 184 -6.86 -2.45 -19.82
CA THR A 184 -7.64 -3.01 -18.72
C THR A 184 -8.89 -3.70 -19.25
N ALA A 185 -9.47 -4.65 -18.47
CA ALA A 185 -10.71 -5.32 -18.83
C ALA A 185 -11.87 -4.32 -18.97
N ASN A 186 -12.74 -4.55 -19.96
CA ASN A 186 -13.78 -3.58 -20.36
C ASN A 186 -14.89 -3.36 -19.30
N PHE A 187 -15.17 -4.33 -18.44
CA PHE A 187 -16.32 -4.27 -17.53
C PHE A 187 -16.04 -3.55 -16.21
N GLY A 188 -14.82 -3.52 -15.75
CA GLY A 188 -14.45 -2.84 -14.49
C GLY A 188 -14.25 -1.33 -14.62
N PRO A 189 -13.62 -0.84 -15.72
CA PRO A 189 -13.35 0.58 -15.95
C PRO A 189 -14.52 1.41 -16.47
N MET A 190 -15.62 0.78 -16.92
CA MET A 190 -16.85 1.47 -17.34
C MET A 190 -17.72 1.84 -16.15
#